data_72efb134e3f407e6e4c75d63ebc47185
#
_entry.id   72efb134e3f407e6e4c75d63ebc47185
#
_cell.length_a   1.000
_cell.length_b   1.000
_cell.length_c   1.000
_cell.angle_alpha   90.00
_cell.angle_beta   90.00
_cell.angle_gamma   90.00
#
_symmetry.space_group_name_H-M   'P 1'
#
loop_
_entity.id
_entity.type
_entity.pdbx_description
1 polymer ?
#
loop_
_entity_poly.entity_id
_entity_poly.type
_entity_poly.pdbx_seq_one_letter_code
_entity_poly.pdbx_strand_id
1 'polypeptide(L)'
;GCKQGANRILLADRLLACFAEPIPVGDPRRPIRNAGVPVIHVMSQSDYLGWVKNRREDSDTPGDQYRHYDIAGAGHATPDELSFAARSEDIVKGGRTPPAVNCDQGPRSRFPSWVAYNAIYRNMKAWVEDG
;
A
#
# COMPACT_ATOMS: atom_id res chain seq x y z
N GLY A 1 4.19 -11.05 -24.18
CA GLY A 1 4.03 -9.92 -25.11
C GLY A 1 2.83 -9.09 -24.71
N CYS A 2 2.91 -7.75 -24.87
CA CYS A 2 1.78 -6.85 -24.63
C CYS A 2 0.69 -7.10 -25.65
N LYS A 3 -0.50 -7.48 -25.21
CA LYS A 3 -1.66 -7.53 -26.11
C LYS A 3 -2.04 -6.11 -26.58
N GLN A 4 -2.39 -5.95 -27.84
CA GLN A 4 -2.97 -4.71 -28.35
C GLN A 4 -4.35 -4.52 -27.71
N GLY A 5 -4.50 -3.52 -26.88
CA GLY A 5 -5.74 -3.18 -26.20
C GLY A 5 -5.45 -2.55 -24.85
N ALA A 6 -6.39 -1.86 -24.28
CA ALA A 6 -6.37 -1.10 -23.03
C ALA A 6 -5.15 -1.30 -22.12
N ASN A 7 -4.61 -0.25 -21.57
CA ASN A 7 -3.46 -0.14 -20.66
C ASN A 7 -2.08 0.05 -21.33
N ARG A 8 -2.05 0.75 -22.45
CA ARG A 8 -0.80 1.26 -23.00
C ARG A 8 -0.60 2.71 -22.58
N ILE A 9 0.50 3.00 -21.90
CA ILE A 9 0.94 4.38 -21.70
C ILE A 9 2.06 4.65 -22.70
N LEU A 10 1.84 5.61 -23.60
CA LEU A 10 2.90 6.21 -24.41
C LEU A 10 3.69 7.14 -23.49
N LEU A 11 4.90 6.75 -23.14
CA LEU A 11 5.87 7.67 -22.57
C LEU A 11 6.50 8.49 -23.71
N ALA A 12 6.92 9.71 -23.40
CA ALA A 12 7.40 10.70 -24.38
C ALA A 12 8.47 10.19 -25.36
N ASP A 13 9.19 9.14 -24.99
CA ASP A 13 10.28 8.54 -25.79
C ASP A 13 9.90 7.24 -26.49
N ARG A 14 8.62 7.01 -26.76
CA ARG A 14 8.11 5.79 -27.40
C ARG A 14 8.29 4.50 -26.60
N LEU A 15 8.69 4.55 -25.35
CA LEU A 15 8.66 3.41 -24.46
C LEU A 15 7.21 3.06 -24.13
N LEU A 16 6.77 1.91 -24.62
CA LEU A 16 5.47 1.34 -24.27
C LEU A 16 5.60 0.62 -22.92
N ALA A 17 5.07 1.22 -21.87
CA ALA A 17 4.86 0.50 -20.62
C ALA A 17 3.66 -0.43 -20.76
N CYS A 18 3.90 -1.72 -20.60
CA CYS A 18 2.85 -2.73 -20.56
C CYS A 18 2.47 -3.01 -19.13
N PHE A 19 1.22 -2.73 -18.76
CA PHE A 19 0.69 -3.21 -17.50
C PHE A 19 0.22 -4.66 -17.67
N ALA A 20 0.64 -5.53 -16.76
CA ALA A 20 0.06 -6.84 -16.67
C ALA A 20 -1.45 -6.71 -16.37
N GLU A 21 -2.25 -7.59 -16.93
CA GLU A 21 -3.66 -7.66 -16.54
C GLU A 21 -3.77 -7.87 -15.03
N PRO A 22 -4.73 -7.21 -14.37
CA PRO A 22 -4.93 -7.40 -12.93
C PRO A 22 -5.10 -8.88 -12.60
N ILE A 23 -4.36 -9.36 -11.62
CA ILE A 23 -4.48 -10.75 -11.16
C ILE A 23 -5.91 -10.96 -10.63
N PRO A 24 -6.64 -11.99 -11.10
CA PRO A 24 -8.00 -12.26 -10.67
C PRO A 24 -8.13 -12.41 -9.16
N VAL A 25 -9.30 -12.09 -8.65
CA VAL A 25 -9.64 -12.35 -7.24
C VAL A 25 -9.64 -13.85 -7.00
N GLY A 26 -8.96 -14.28 -5.93
CA GLY A 26 -8.81 -15.70 -5.63
C GLY A 26 -7.63 -16.39 -6.33
N ASP A 27 -6.88 -15.68 -7.16
CA ASP A 27 -5.64 -16.21 -7.72
C ASP A 27 -4.63 -16.51 -6.59
N PRO A 28 -4.05 -17.72 -6.56
CA PRO A 28 -3.15 -18.13 -5.49
C PRO A 28 -1.84 -17.32 -5.43
N ARG A 29 -1.60 -16.44 -6.38
CA ARG A 29 -0.45 -15.52 -6.36
C ARG A 29 -0.72 -14.23 -5.57
N ARG A 30 -2.00 -13.93 -5.24
CA ARG A 30 -2.38 -12.71 -4.52
C ARG A 30 -2.00 -12.70 -3.05
N PRO A 31 -2.25 -13.74 -2.25
CA PRO A 31 -1.89 -13.73 -0.85
C PRO A 31 -0.39 -13.59 -0.65
N ILE A 32 0.00 -12.84 0.37
CA ILE A 32 1.38 -12.75 0.80
C ILE A 32 1.82 -14.14 1.24
N ARG A 33 2.80 -14.69 0.54
CA ARG A 33 3.31 -16.04 0.80
C ARG A 33 4.36 -16.04 1.88
N ASN A 34 4.69 -17.22 2.35
CA ASN A 34 5.82 -17.45 3.20
C ASN A 34 7.10 -16.85 2.59
N ALA A 35 7.71 -15.96 3.34
CA ALA A 35 8.96 -15.27 2.94
C ALA A 35 10.19 -15.84 3.67
N GLY A 36 10.02 -16.85 4.54
CA GLY A 36 11.08 -17.39 5.39
C GLY A 36 11.47 -16.47 6.56
N VAL A 37 10.79 -15.35 6.69
CA VAL A 37 10.98 -14.36 7.75
C VAL A 37 9.61 -13.89 8.26
N PRO A 38 9.51 -13.37 9.49
CA PRO A 38 8.28 -12.77 9.99
C PRO A 38 7.79 -11.63 9.09
N VAL A 39 6.50 -11.62 8.80
CA VAL A 39 5.84 -10.61 7.96
C VAL A 39 4.69 -9.98 8.73
N ILE A 40 4.67 -8.66 8.82
CA ILE A 40 3.50 -7.90 9.25
C ILE A 40 2.93 -7.14 8.05
N HIS A 41 1.70 -7.47 7.67
CA HIS A 41 0.95 -6.77 6.64
C HIS A 41 0.03 -5.75 7.29
N VAL A 42 0.18 -4.49 6.93
CA VAL A 42 -0.61 -3.40 7.51
C VAL A 42 -1.46 -2.77 6.41
N MET A 43 -2.74 -2.59 6.70
CA MET A 43 -3.65 -1.88 5.81
C MET A 43 -4.36 -0.74 6.54
N SER A 44 -4.47 0.41 5.90
CA SER A 44 -5.38 1.45 6.30
C SER A 44 -6.81 1.15 5.82
N GLN A 45 -7.80 1.85 6.35
CA GLN A 45 -9.19 1.70 5.89
C GLN A 45 -9.33 2.00 4.38
N SER A 46 -8.58 2.95 3.85
CA SER A 46 -8.67 3.27 2.42
C SER A 46 -8.06 2.21 1.51
N ASP A 47 -7.17 1.37 2.04
CA ASP A 47 -6.54 0.28 1.29
C ASP A 47 -7.41 -0.97 1.25
N TYR A 48 -8.32 -1.10 2.22
CA TYR A 48 -9.10 -2.31 2.45
C TYR A 48 -9.84 -2.81 1.20
N LEU A 49 -10.52 -1.92 0.48
CA LEU A 49 -11.30 -2.31 -0.71
C LEU A 49 -10.43 -2.87 -1.84
N GLY A 50 -9.20 -2.37 -1.99
CA GLY A 50 -8.29 -2.80 -3.04
C GLY A 50 -7.48 -4.05 -2.68
N TRP A 51 -7.07 -4.19 -1.42
CA TRP A 51 -6.03 -5.11 -1.02
C TRP A 51 -6.46 -6.19 -0.02
N VAL A 52 -7.69 -6.13 0.50
CA VAL A 52 -8.23 -7.15 1.43
C VAL A 52 -8.05 -8.58 0.93
N LYS A 53 -8.02 -8.78 -0.37
CA LYS A 53 -7.86 -10.08 -1.04
C LYS A 53 -6.43 -10.62 -1.04
N ASN A 54 -5.47 -9.82 -0.60
CA ASN A 54 -4.08 -10.23 -0.41
C ASN A 54 -3.84 -10.74 1.01
N ARG A 55 -4.82 -10.57 1.88
CA ARG A 55 -4.83 -11.03 3.25
C ARG A 55 -4.83 -12.54 3.32
N ARG A 56 -4.17 -13.10 4.30
CA ARG A 56 -4.26 -14.48 4.74
C ARG A 56 -4.42 -14.56 6.26
N GLU A 57 -4.71 -15.72 6.76
CA GLU A 57 -4.78 -15.98 8.19
C GLU A 57 -3.43 -15.77 8.86
N ASP A 58 -3.46 -15.30 10.11
CA ASP A 58 -2.28 -15.17 10.95
C ASP A 58 -1.62 -16.54 11.20
N SER A 59 -0.30 -16.57 11.30
CA SER A 59 0.46 -17.79 11.51
C SER A 59 1.67 -17.57 12.39
N ASP A 60 1.89 -18.49 13.33
CA ASP A 60 3.11 -18.59 14.15
C ASP A 60 4.02 -19.75 13.73
N THR A 61 3.68 -20.42 12.65
CA THR A 61 4.47 -21.54 12.16
C THR A 61 5.90 -21.10 11.85
N PRO A 62 6.94 -21.77 12.40
CA PRO A 62 8.31 -21.44 12.09
C PRO A 62 8.58 -21.41 10.59
N GLY A 63 9.19 -20.32 10.11
CA GLY A 63 9.42 -20.08 8.69
C GLY A 63 8.21 -19.58 7.90
N ASP A 64 7.03 -19.53 8.51
CA ASP A 64 5.81 -18.96 7.91
C ASP A 64 5.04 -18.06 8.89
N GLN A 65 5.76 -17.19 9.56
CA GLN A 65 5.21 -16.27 10.54
C GLN A 65 4.55 -15.07 9.83
N TYR A 66 3.27 -14.81 10.17
CA TYR A 66 2.51 -13.74 9.54
C TYR A 66 1.51 -13.11 10.50
N ARG A 67 1.39 -11.79 10.44
CA ARG A 67 0.35 -11.01 11.12
C ARG A 67 -0.26 -10.00 10.18
N HIS A 68 -1.55 -9.76 10.38
CA HIS A 68 -2.29 -8.74 9.66
C HIS A 68 -2.88 -7.70 10.61
N TYR A 69 -2.66 -6.43 10.33
CA TYR A 69 -3.23 -5.30 11.06
C TYR A 69 -4.05 -4.42 10.14
N ASP A 70 -5.32 -4.20 10.52
CA ASP A 70 -6.19 -3.21 9.89
C ASP A 70 -6.28 -1.97 10.78
N ILE A 71 -5.97 -0.80 10.24
CA ILE A 71 -6.07 0.47 10.95
C ILE A 71 -7.35 1.18 10.51
N ALA A 72 -8.42 0.98 11.27
CA ALA A 72 -9.71 1.62 11.02
C ALA A 72 -9.61 3.14 11.18
N GLY A 73 -10.32 3.88 10.34
CA GLY A 73 -10.32 5.35 10.34
C GLY A 73 -9.09 6.00 9.73
N ALA A 74 -8.05 5.23 9.40
CA ALA A 74 -6.85 5.76 8.76
C ALA A 74 -7.02 5.86 7.24
N GLY A 75 -6.50 6.93 6.65
CA GLY A 75 -6.23 7.01 5.22
C GLY A 75 -4.89 6.35 4.89
N HIS A 76 -4.67 6.04 3.60
CA HIS A 76 -3.36 5.55 3.11
C HIS A 76 -2.24 6.53 3.45
N ALA A 77 -2.53 7.82 3.39
CA ALA A 77 -1.68 8.90 3.88
C ALA A 77 -2.55 10.01 4.45
N THR A 78 -2.11 10.62 5.54
CA THR A 78 -2.75 11.81 6.07
C THR A 78 -2.37 13.05 5.26
N PRO A 79 -3.15 14.16 5.34
CA PRO A 79 -2.75 15.42 4.71
C PRO A 79 -1.36 15.90 5.15
N ASP A 80 -1.00 15.64 6.40
CA ASP A 80 0.29 16.04 6.96
C ASP A 80 1.44 15.17 6.37
N GLU A 81 1.23 13.87 6.21
CA GLU A 81 2.20 12.96 5.58
C GLU A 81 2.40 13.25 4.09
N LEU A 82 1.36 13.65 3.38
CA LEU A 82 1.46 14.03 1.97
C LEU A 82 2.38 15.23 1.74
N SER A 83 2.51 16.12 2.73
CA SER A 83 3.43 17.26 2.64
C SER A 83 4.90 16.88 2.70
N PHE A 84 5.23 15.68 3.16
CA PHE A 84 6.59 15.14 3.19
C PHE A 84 6.96 14.35 1.94
N ALA A 85 5.98 13.79 1.23
CA ALA A 85 6.23 12.90 0.10
C ALA A 85 6.62 13.65 -1.18
N ALA A 86 5.88 14.71 -1.54
CA ALA A 86 6.22 15.60 -2.64
C ALA A 86 5.50 16.93 -2.45
N ARG A 87 6.23 18.02 -2.47
CA ARG A 87 5.62 19.36 -2.44
C ARG A 87 4.92 19.63 -3.77
N SER A 88 3.79 20.35 -3.72
CA SER A 88 3.07 20.74 -4.94
C SER A 88 3.97 21.43 -5.96
N GLU A 89 4.93 22.22 -5.49
CA GLU A 89 5.91 22.90 -6.32
C GLU A 89 6.83 21.93 -7.08
N ASP A 90 7.24 20.84 -6.45
CA ASP A 90 8.10 19.83 -7.08
C ASP A 90 7.32 19.02 -8.12
N ILE A 91 6.05 18.76 -7.86
CA ILE A 91 5.14 18.13 -8.81
C ILE A 91 4.98 18.99 -10.06
N VAL A 92 4.77 20.31 -9.88
CA VAL A 92 4.67 21.28 -10.97
C VAL A 92 5.99 21.37 -11.76
N LYS A 93 7.13 21.44 -11.09
CA LYS A 93 8.45 21.42 -11.73
C LYS A 93 8.68 20.14 -12.54
N GLY A 94 8.11 19.01 -12.05
CA GLY A 94 8.11 17.74 -12.79
C GLY A 94 7.10 17.67 -13.95
N GLY A 95 6.46 18.79 -14.29
CA GLY A 95 5.50 18.88 -15.41
C GLY A 95 4.15 18.20 -15.12
N ARG A 96 3.80 17.97 -13.87
CA ARG A 96 2.54 17.35 -13.46
C ARG A 96 1.64 18.31 -12.68
N THR A 97 0.34 18.02 -12.69
CA THR A 97 -0.63 18.75 -11.87
C THR A 97 -0.67 18.14 -10.47
N PRO A 98 -0.51 18.94 -9.40
CA PRO A 98 -0.70 18.45 -8.05
C PRO A 98 -2.12 17.91 -7.86
N PRO A 99 -2.30 16.80 -7.11
CA PRO A 99 -3.62 16.29 -6.81
C PRO A 99 -4.43 17.33 -6.03
N ALA A 100 -5.71 17.46 -6.35
CA ALA A 100 -6.61 18.31 -5.59
C ALA A 100 -6.70 17.82 -4.14
N VAL A 101 -6.51 18.74 -3.19
CA VAL A 101 -6.64 18.44 -1.76
C VAL A 101 -8.07 18.56 -1.25
N ASN A 102 -8.99 19.03 -2.09
CA ASN A 102 -10.38 19.21 -1.74
C ASN A 102 -11.13 17.88 -1.86
N CYS A 103 -11.84 17.51 -0.81
CA CYS A 103 -12.71 16.33 -0.79
C CYS A 103 -14.16 16.79 -0.87
N ASP A 104 -14.96 16.22 -1.76
CA ASP A 104 -16.38 16.51 -1.91
C ASP A 104 -17.21 16.01 -0.69
N GLN A 105 -16.66 15.13 0.11
CA GLN A 105 -17.34 14.46 1.23
C GLN A 105 -16.70 14.74 2.59
N GLY A 106 -16.16 15.92 2.79
CA GLY A 106 -15.59 16.32 4.07
C GLY A 106 -14.06 16.17 4.15
N PRO A 107 -13.45 16.54 5.28
CA PRO A 107 -12.00 16.53 5.42
C PRO A 107 -11.46 15.10 5.42
N ARG A 108 -10.27 14.95 4.87
CA ARG A 108 -9.51 13.69 4.96
C ARG A 108 -9.20 13.35 6.41
N SER A 109 -9.14 12.05 6.70
CA SER A 109 -8.72 11.57 8.01
C SER A 109 -7.34 12.14 8.40
N ARG A 110 -7.24 12.61 9.63
CA ARG A 110 -5.98 13.02 10.26
C ARG A 110 -5.56 12.03 11.34
N PHE A 111 -6.02 10.79 11.22
CA PHE A 111 -5.61 9.74 12.15
C PHE A 111 -4.08 9.64 12.17
N PRO A 112 -3.45 9.69 13.35
CA PRO A 112 -2.00 9.71 13.45
C PRO A 112 -1.42 8.30 13.22
N SER A 113 -1.36 7.88 11.96
CA SER A 113 -0.93 6.54 11.52
C SER A 113 0.45 6.18 12.07
N TRP A 114 1.33 7.16 12.23
CA TRP A 114 2.66 6.96 12.78
C TRP A 114 2.66 6.35 14.20
N VAL A 115 1.63 6.61 15.03
CA VAL A 115 1.50 5.98 16.36
C VAL A 115 1.29 4.47 16.21
N ALA A 116 0.40 4.07 15.30
CA ALA A 116 0.15 2.67 15.01
C ALA A 116 1.40 2.00 14.43
N TYR A 117 2.06 2.63 13.46
CA TYR A 117 3.29 2.10 12.87
C TYR A 117 4.42 1.94 13.90
N ASN A 118 4.59 2.89 14.82
CA ASN A 118 5.58 2.75 15.89
C ASN A 118 5.30 1.54 16.78
N ALA A 119 4.04 1.27 17.12
CA ALA A 119 3.67 0.08 17.88
C ALA A 119 3.92 -1.20 17.07
N ILE A 120 3.58 -1.20 15.80
CA ILE A 120 3.80 -2.33 14.88
C ILE A 120 5.29 -2.64 14.74
N TYR A 121 6.14 -1.63 14.58
CA TYR A 121 7.59 -1.82 14.53
C TYR A 121 8.17 -2.39 15.82
N ARG A 122 7.65 -1.97 16.99
CA ARG A 122 8.04 -2.58 18.28
C ARG A 122 7.63 -4.04 18.35
N ASN A 123 6.41 -4.36 17.92
CA ASN A 123 5.93 -5.73 17.87
C ASN A 123 6.78 -6.58 16.91
N MET A 124 7.10 -6.06 15.73
CA MET A 124 7.98 -6.74 14.79
C MET A 124 9.35 -7.02 15.40
N LYS A 125 9.95 -6.00 16.07
CA LYS A 125 11.24 -6.17 16.71
C LYS A 125 11.20 -7.28 17.75
N ALA A 126 10.24 -7.24 18.67
CA ALA A 126 10.08 -8.26 19.71
C ALA A 126 9.86 -9.66 19.09
N TRP A 127 9.04 -9.74 18.05
CA TRP A 127 8.76 -10.99 17.36
C TRP A 127 9.99 -11.60 16.66
N VAL A 128 10.86 -10.78 16.12
CA VAL A 128 12.12 -11.25 15.50
C VAL A 128 13.16 -11.64 16.54
N GLU A 129 13.21 -10.95 17.69
CA GLU A 129 14.23 -11.17 18.72
C GLU A 129 13.84 -12.28 19.70
N ASP A 130 12.55 -12.38 20.04
CA ASP A 130 12.07 -13.24 21.12
C ASP A 130 11.26 -14.45 20.62
N GLY A 131 10.84 -14.45 19.37
CA GLY A 131 10.08 -15.53 18.70
C GLY A 131 8.59 -15.33 18.75
#